data_6151de9222e485c34485da47a4d8ef24
#
_entry.id   6151de9222e485c34485da47a4d8ef24
#
_cell.length_a   1.000
_cell.length_b   1.000
_cell.length_c   1.000
_cell.angle_alpha   90.00
_cell.angle_beta   90.00
_cell.angle_gamma   90.00
#
_symmetry.space_group_name_H-M   'P 1'
#
loop_
_entity.id
_entity.type
_entity.pdbx_description
1 polymer ?
#
loop_
_entity_poly.entity_id
_entity_poly.type
_entity_poly.pdbx_seq_one_letter_code
_entity_poly.pdbx_strand_id
1 'polypeptide(L)'
;MAETIKGGVATVIRTISASPEGDAANYELVYLVPEDQEKELHGIAPPQIRTFARSGRNVPSLLRFAWRLSQVLIKEKPDVVHLHSTFSGVIGRCVCVLLRPWRKPQIVYCPHAFSFLMESSPTKQKVYAWIERVLQKVTDVIICVSQYELDKAARFGIERKRMKLIYNGIHHKDDAPKAAGTEPIHLLFVGRLDYQKGFDVLLKAFAKVQRKDLKLTVVGSAVNEDSVDCPPMDSVEYLPWVTPSEVQALYQKADALIVPSRWEGFAMVPLEGMAMGLPVIASNCTSLPELVTNEVSGYVFPSGDHQALADVLTIIQKPRLLDLGNEGRSIVRERFSAALMIRQTYDLYRAPTY
;
A
#
# COMPACT_ATOMS: atom_id res chain seq x y z
N MET A 1 12.68 0.59 -9.36
CA MET A 1 13.64 -0.39 -8.79
C MET A 1 13.27 -0.66 -7.35
N ALA A 2 13.22 -1.92 -6.94
CA ALA A 2 12.80 -2.29 -5.59
C ALA A 2 13.57 -3.50 -5.05
N GLU A 3 13.94 -3.47 -3.78
CA GLU A 3 14.54 -4.60 -3.06
C GLU A 3 13.49 -5.66 -2.71
N THR A 4 12.23 -5.27 -2.63
CA THR A 4 11.08 -6.16 -2.47
C THR A 4 9.85 -5.56 -3.11
N ILE A 5 9.04 -6.40 -3.78
CA ILE A 5 7.84 -5.98 -4.51
C ILE A 5 6.59 -6.76 -4.11
N LYS A 6 6.53 -7.32 -2.90
CA LYS A 6 5.34 -8.05 -2.44
C LYS A 6 4.20 -7.10 -2.04
N GLY A 7 2.96 -7.51 -2.32
CA GLY A 7 1.75 -6.80 -1.92
C GLY A 7 1.56 -5.44 -2.61
N GLY A 8 1.20 -4.41 -1.85
CA GLY A 8 0.85 -3.08 -2.37
C GLY A 8 1.92 -2.43 -3.25
N VAL A 9 3.21 -2.67 -2.98
CA VAL A 9 4.31 -2.13 -3.82
C VAL A 9 4.25 -2.70 -5.24
N ALA A 10 4.02 -4.02 -5.38
CA ALA A 10 3.85 -4.64 -6.70
C ALA A 10 2.66 -4.05 -7.45
N THR A 11 1.54 -3.88 -6.77
CA THR A 11 0.33 -3.28 -7.37
C THR A 11 0.62 -1.86 -7.87
N VAL A 12 1.29 -1.01 -7.08
CA VAL A 12 1.66 0.35 -7.51
C VAL A 12 2.57 0.33 -8.73
N ILE A 13 3.62 -0.50 -8.73
CA ILE A 13 4.54 -0.62 -9.86
C ILE A 13 3.80 -1.07 -11.12
N ARG A 14 2.96 -2.11 -11.03
CA ARG A 14 2.16 -2.57 -12.18
C ARG A 14 1.21 -1.49 -12.68
N THR A 15 0.54 -0.78 -11.77
CA THR A 15 -0.37 0.31 -12.14
C THR A 15 0.35 1.41 -12.91
N ILE A 16 1.53 1.85 -12.43
CA ILE A 16 2.35 2.84 -13.15
C ILE A 16 2.80 2.32 -14.52
N SER A 17 3.08 1.02 -14.63
CA SER A 17 3.57 0.37 -15.85
C SER A 17 2.49 0.14 -16.89
N ALA A 18 1.24 -0.05 -16.46
CA ALA A 18 0.12 -0.44 -17.31
C ALA A 18 -0.56 0.75 -18.03
N SER A 19 0.07 1.92 -18.07
CA SER A 19 -0.53 3.11 -18.69
C SER A 19 -0.79 2.89 -20.19
N PRO A 20 -2.06 2.79 -20.65
CA PRO A 20 -2.38 2.63 -22.07
C PRO A 20 -2.29 3.95 -22.83
N GLU A 21 -2.30 5.10 -22.15
CA GLU A 21 -2.46 6.42 -22.76
C GLU A 21 -1.15 7.22 -22.70
N GLY A 22 -0.49 7.32 -23.85
CA GLY A 22 0.44 8.39 -24.24
C GLY A 22 1.70 8.60 -23.39
N ASP A 23 1.62 8.57 -22.07
CA ASP A 23 2.71 8.91 -21.19
C ASP A 23 3.75 7.80 -21.05
N ALA A 24 3.35 6.55 -20.87
CA ALA A 24 4.28 5.42 -20.81
C ALA A 24 4.91 5.11 -22.18
N ALA A 25 4.22 5.40 -23.27
CA ALA A 25 4.75 5.19 -24.64
C ALA A 25 5.99 6.04 -24.95
N ASN A 26 6.21 7.12 -24.20
CA ASN A 26 7.37 8.01 -24.37
C ASN A 26 8.58 7.60 -23.50
N TYR A 27 8.46 6.51 -22.70
CA TYR A 27 9.50 6.06 -21.78
C TYR A 27 9.87 4.60 -22.03
N GLU A 28 11.17 4.34 -22.07
CA GLU A 28 11.70 2.99 -21.99
C GLU A 28 11.84 2.62 -20.51
N LEU A 29 10.96 1.71 -20.03
CA LEU A 29 10.90 1.31 -18.64
C LEU A 29 11.73 0.05 -18.39
N VAL A 30 12.64 0.10 -17.42
CA VAL A 30 13.44 -1.05 -16.98
C VAL A 30 13.21 -1.28 -15.48
N TYR A 31 12.89 -2.52 -15.10
CA TYR A 31 12.60 -2.93 -13.75
C TYR A 31 13.74 -3.75 -13.18
N LEU A 32 14.22 -3.39 -11.98
CA LEU A 32 15.17 -4.20 -11.23
C LEU A 32 14.48 -4.71 -9.96
N VAL A 33 14.30 -6.03 -9.87
CA VAL A 33 13.53 -6.70 -8.81
C VAL A 33 14.19 -8.00 -8.37
N PRO A 34 13.84 -8.55 -7.20
CA PRO A 34 14.31 -9.87 -6.78
C PRO A 34 13.82 -10.97 -7.74
N GLU A 35 14.67 -11.95 -8.02
CA GLU A 35 14.37 -13.09 -8.89
C GLU A 35 13.18 -13.93 -8.37
N ASP A 36 13.11 -14.15 -7.04
CA ASP A 36 12.01 -14.86 -6.37
C ASP A 36 10.66 -14.13 -6.44
N GLN A 37 10.64 -12.86 -6.90
CA GLN A 37 9.44 -12.03 -6.97
C GLN A 37 9.14 -11.51 -8.39
N GLU A 38 9.84 -11.98 -9.40
CA GLU A 38 9.62 -11.58 -10.79
C GLU A 38 8.17 -11.80 -11.24
N LYS A 39 7.55 -12.88 -10.78
CA LYS A 39 6.15 -13.23 -11.07
C LYS A 39 5.13 -12.18 -10.58
N GLU A 40 5.51 -11.36 -9.61
CA GLU A 40 4.68 -10.24 -9.14
C GLU A 40 4.49 -9.15 -10.22
N LEU A 41 5.36 -9.11 -11.23
CA LEU A 41 5.32 -8.17 -12.36
C LEU A 41 4.58 -8.75 -13.59
N HIS A 42 3.55 -9.57 -13.36
CA HIS A 42 2.73 -10.06 -14.48
C HIS A 42 2.19 -8.89 -15.32
N GLY A 43 2.17 -9.08 -16.65
CA GLY A 43 1.79 -8.04 -17.61
C GLY A 43 2.92 -7.11 -18.06
N ILE A 44 4.11 -7.20 -17.48
CA ILE A 44 5.33 -6.50 -17.94
C ILE A 44 6.15 -7.44 -18.82
N ALA A 45 6.63 -6.92 -19.96
CA ALA A 45 7.39 -7.72 -20.91
C ALA A 45 8.74 -8.18 -20.30
N PRO A 46 9.12 -9.48 -20.41
CA PRO A 46 10.37 -9.99 -19.84
C PRO A 46 11.64 -9.19 -20.23
N PRO A 47 11.79 -8.65 -21.46
CA PRO A 47 12.94 -7.84 -21.80
C PRO A 47 13.12 -6.56 -20.99
N GLN A 48 12.09 -6.09 -20.32
CA GLN A 48 12.13 -4.92 -19.43
C GLN A 48 12.56 -5.28 -18.01
N ILE A 49 12.57 -6.55 -17.65
CA ILE A 49 12.84 -7.01 -16.28
C ILE A 49 14.33 -7.38 -16.14
N ARG A 50 14.95 -6.89 -15.08
CA ARG A 50 16.29 -7.26 -14.62
C ARG A 50 16.14 -7.83 -13.22
N THR A 51 16.77 -8.96 -12.96
CA THR A 51 16.66 -9.62 -11.66
C THR A 51 17.99 -9.65 -10.91
N PHE A 52 17.90 -9.83 -9.60
CA PHE A 52 19.04 -10.13 -8.74
C PHE A 52 18.66 -11.24 -7.74
N ALA A 53 19.63 -12.11 -7.44
CA ALA A 53 19.43 -13.20 -6.50
C ALA A 53 19.26 -12.68 -5.06
N ARG A 54 18.19 -13.11 -4.39
CA ARG A 54 17.85 -12.73 -3.02
C ARG A 54 17.49 -13.95 -2.19
N SER A 55 18.08 -14.04 -0.99
CA SER A 55 17.81 -15.09 0.00
C SER A 55 17.17 -14.55 1.28
N GLY A 56 16.59 -13.34 1.22
CA GLY A 56 15.99 -12.63 2.35
C GLY A 56 16.58 -11.22 2.54
N ARG A 57 16.19 -10.53 3.63
CA ARG A 57 16.73 -9.21 4.01
C ARG A 57 18.05 -9.37 4.79
N ASN A 58 19.12 -9.72 4.10
CA ASN A 58 20.45 -9.90 4.65
C ASN A 58 21.50 -9.12 3.85
N VAL A 59 22.65 -8.90 4.45
CA VAL A 59 23.75 -8.12 3.84
C VAL A 59 24.15 -8.65 2.46
N PRO A 60 24.34 -9.97 2.23
CA PRO A 60 24.67 -10.46 0.90
C PRO A 60 23.63 -10.11 -0.18
N SER A 61 22.35 -10.19 0.14
CA SER A 61 21.27 -9.81 -0.80
C SER A 61 21.30 -8.32 -1.12
N LEU A 62 21.56 -7.47 -0.12
CA LEU A 62 21.67 -6.03 -0.31
C LEU A 62 22.90 -5.64 -1.16
N LEU A 63 24.03 -6.34 -0.99
CA LEU A 63 25.23 -6.15 -1.81
C LEU A 63 24.99 -6.61 -3.26
N ARG A 64 24.31 -7.74 -3.48
CA ARG A 64 23.92 -8.19 -4.83
C ARG A 64 22.99 -7.17 -5.50
N PHE A 65 22.04 -6.62 -4.77
CA PHE A 65 21.17 -5.54 -5.27
C PHE A 65 22.01 -4.31 -5.67
N ALA A 66 22.90 -3.83 -4.80
CA ALA A 66 23.77 -2.69 -5.08
C ALA A 66 24.64 -2.92 -6.34
N TRP A 67 25.24 -4.10 -6.45
CA TRP A 67 26.06 -4.48 -7.60
C TRP A 67 25.23 -4.54 -8.90
N ARG A 68 24.08 -5.22 -8.85
CA ARG A 68 23.20 -5.34 -10.02
C ARG A 68 22.63 -4.00 -10.44
N LEU A 69 22.27 -3.16 -9.47
CA LEU A 69 21.85 -1.78 -9.74
C LEU A 69 22.94 -0.98 -10.45
N SER A 70 24.20 -1.07 -9.98
CA SER A 70 25.33 -0.39 -10.64
C SER A 70 25.48 -0.83 -12.09
N GLN A 71 25.36 -2.13 -12.39
CA GLN A 71 25.39 -2.64 -13.75
C GLN A 71 24.27 -2.08 -14.62
N VAL A 72 23.03 -2.04 -14.08
CA VAL A 72 21.88 -1.48 -14.80
C VAL A 72 22.08 0.00 -15.08
N LEU A 73 22.56 0.79 -14.11
CA LEU A 73 22.80 2.22 -14.28
C LEU A 73 23.88 2.49 -15.34
N ILE A 74 24.94 1.68 -15.39
CA ILE A 74 26.03 1.83 -16.36
C ILE A 74 25.58 1.42 -17.76
N LYS A 75 24.85 0.32 -17.88
CA LYS A 75 24.43 -0.28 -19.15
C LYS A 75 23.26 0.46 -19.78
N GLU A 76 22.16 0.62 -19.03
CA GLU A 76 20.90 1.17 -19.54
C GLU A 76 20.90 2.72 -19.55
N LYS A 77 21.77 3.35 -18.75
CA LYS A 77 21.95 4.81 -18.67
C LYS A 77 20.64 5.59 -18.47
N PRO A 78 19.81 5.23 -17.49
CA PRO A 78 18.49 5.84 -17.33
C PRO A 78 18.58 7.33 -16.99
N ASP A 79 17.64 8.12 -17.51
CA ASP A 79 17.47 9.53 -17.15
C ASP A 79 16.85 9.68 -15.76
N VAL A 80 15.98 8.74 -15.38
CA VAL A 80 15.27 8.72 -14.09
C VAL A 80 15.47 7.39 -13.39
N VAL A 81 15.75 7.44 -12.09
CA VAL A 81 15.81 6.28 -11.21
C VAL A 81 14.72 6.41 -10.16
N HIS A 82 13.65 5.61 -10.27
CA HIS A 82 12.60 5.56 -9.27
C HIS A 82 12.85 4.39 -8.30
N LEU A 83 13.08 4.73 -7.04
CA LEU A 83 13.41 3.80 -5.96
C LEU A 83 12.18 3.58 -5.07
N HIS A 84 11.76 2.33 -4.88
CA HIS A 84 10.64 1.95 -4.02
C HIS A 84 11.13 1.23 -2.77
N SER A 85 10.58 1.58 -1.60
CA SER A 85 10.90 1.04 -0.28
C SER A 85 12.23 1.55 0.31
N THR A 86 12.34 1.46 1.63
CA THR A 86 13.46 2.07 2.40
C THR A 86 14.82 1.51 2.01
N PHE A 87 15.00 0.19 1.91
CA PHE A 87 16.31 -0.40 1.63
C PHE A 87 16.78 -0.09 0.20
N SER A 88 15.90 -0.23 -0.79
CA SER A 88 16.26 0.19 -2.15
C SER A 88 16.50 1.69 -2.24
N GLY A 89 15.77 2.48 -1.46
CA GLY A 89 15.97 3.92 -1.35
C GLY A 89 17.34 4.29 -0.81
N VAL A 90 17.77 3.67 0.30
CA VAL A 90 19.08 3.92 0.89
C VAL A 90 20.20 3.48 -0.05
N ILE A 91 20.19 2.21 -0.47
CA ILE A 91 21.24 1.64 -1.32
C ILE A 91 21.26 2.31 -2.69
N GLY A 92 20.10 2.52 -3.30
CA GLY A 92 19.99 3.12 -4.62
C GLY A 92 20.56 4.54 -4.64
N ARG A 93 20.23 5.37 -3.65
CA ARG A 93 20.77 6.72 -3.51
C ARG A 93 22.30 6.70 -3.31
N CYS A 94 22.82 5.79 -2.48
CA CYS A 94 24.26 5.63 -2.31
C CYS A 94 24.96 5.23 -3.62
N VAL A 95 24.41 4.25 -4.36
CA VAL A 95 24.95 3.83 -5.66
C VAL A 95 24.91 4.96 -6.67
N CYS A 96 23.80 5.71 -6.76
CA CYS A 96 23.72 6.89 -7.65
C CYS A 96 24.75 7.95 -7.30
N VAL A 97 25.01 8.20 -6.01
CA VAL A 97 26.06 9.14 -5.57
C VAL A 97 27.44 8.66 -5.99
N LEU A 98 27.75 7.39 -5.79
CA LEU A 98 29.05 6.82 -6.19
C LEU A 98 29.29 6.88 -7.71
N LEU A 99 28.23 6.72 -8.51
CA LEU A 99 28.30 6.79 -9.96
C LEU A 99 28.13 8.21 -10.52
N ARG A 100 27.89 9.22 -9.68
CA ARG A 100 27.62 10.61 -10.10
C ARG A 100 28.66 11.23 -11.03
N PRO A 101 29.96 10.94 -10.91
CA PRO A 101 30.94 11.44 -11.86
C PRO A 101 30.72 10.97 -13.33
N TRP A 102 30.08 9.80 -13.47
CA TRP A 102 29.82 9.18 -14.77
C TRP A 102 28.37 9.27 -15.21
N ARG A 103 27.45 9.34 -14.22
CA ARG A 103 26.00 9.31 -14.43
C ARG A 103 25.27 10.12 -13.37
N LYS A 104 24.34 10.98 -13.81
CA LYS A 104 23.54 11.82 -12.93
C LYS A 104 22.05 11.70 -13.30
N PRO A 105 21.43 10.53 -13.04
CA PRO A 105 19.99 10.39 -13.23
C PRO A 105 19.22 11.24 -12.24
N GLN A 106 18.01 11.64 -12.58
CA GLN A 106 17.04 12.16 -11.61
C GLN A 106 16.66 11.05 -10.64
N ILE A 107 16.71 11.33 -9.33
CA ILE A 107 16.39 10.36 -8.29
C ILE A 107 15.01 10.66 -7.72
N VAL A 108 14.06 9.81 -8.05
CA VAL A 108 12.71 9.78 -7.45
C VAL A 108 12.67 8.66 -6.42
N TYR A 109 12.21 8.95 -5.21
CA TYR A 109 12.15 7.98 -4.12
C TYR A 109 10.75 7.91 -3.52
N CYS A 110 10.18 6.73 -3.44
CA CYS A 110 8.91 6.44 -2.77
C CYS A 110 9.13 5.41 -1.64
N PRO A 111 9.11 5.80 -0.37
CA PRO A 111 9.31 4.88 0.76
C PRO A 111 8.16 3.88 0.95
N HIS A 112 6.94 4.19 0.51
CA HIS A 112 5.68 3.46 0.78
C HIS A 112 5.34 3.29 2.27
N ALA A 113 5.83 4.04 3.11
CA ALA A 113 5.85 4.26 4.53
C ALA A 113 7.29 4.37 5.01
N PHE A 114 7.71 5.53 5.46
CA PHE A 114 9.04 5.69 6.03
C PHE A 114 9.25 4.77 7.24
N SER A 115 10.39 4.10 7.31
CA SER A 115 10.71 3.18 8.41
C SER A 115 10.71 3.85 9.79
N PHE A 116 10.94 5.16 9.87
CA PHE A 116 10.84 5.91 11.13
C PHE A 116 9.39 6.20 11.56
N LEU A 117 8.40 5.93 10.71
CA LEU A 117 6.97 6.03 11.05
C LEU A 117 6.37 4.70 11.52
N MET A 118 7.11 3.60 11.35
CA MET A 118 6.69 2.30 11.85
C MET A 118 6.90 2.21 13.36
N GLU A 119 6.08 1.41 14.02
CA GLU A 119 6.23 1.14 15.45
C GLU A 119 7.57 0.44 15.69
N SER A 120 8.47 1.13 16.37
CA SER A 120 9.82 0.65 16.71
C SER A 120 10.40 1.47 17.85
N SER A 121 11.56 1.06 18.38
CA SER A 121 12.20 1.82 19.45
C SER A 121 12.53 3.26 19.02
N PRO A 122 12.41 4.25 19.92
CA PRO A 122 12.72 5.66 19.62
C PRO A 122 14.12 5.87 19.03
N THR A 123 15.08 5.05 19.44
CA THR A 123 16.45 5.10 18.90
C THR A 123 16.50 4.69 17.44
N LYS A 124 15.81 3.59 17.06
CA LYS A 124 15.73 3.14 15.68
C LYS A 124 15.04 4.19 14.80
N GLN A 125 13.94 4.78 15.28
CA GLN A 125 13.24 5.86 14.56
C GLN A 125 14.15 7.05 14.29
N LYS A 126 14.93 7.50 15.31
CA LYS A 126 15.88 8.60 15.16
C LYS A 126 16.99 8.28 14.15
N VAL A 127 17.51 7.05 14.15
CA VAL A 127 18.53 6.61 13.19
C VAL A 127 17.98 6.61 11.76
N TYR A 128 16.81 6.03 11.53
CA TYR A 128 16.18 6.04 10.20
C TYR A 128 15.88 7.47 9.74
N ALA A 129 15.36 8.33 10.60
CA ALA A 129 15.11 9.73 10.28
C ALA A 129 16.41 10.49 9.96
N TRP A 130 17.50 10.21 10.66
CA TRP A 130 18.80 10.79 10.36
C TRP A 130 19.33 10.35 9.00
N ILE A 131 19.24 9.05 8.66
CA ILE A 131 19.63 8.53 7.34
C ILE A 131 18.83 9.24 6.24
N GLU A 132 17.51 9.37 6.38
CA GLU A 132 16.67 10.03 5.41
C GLU A 132 16.99 11.54 5.27
N ARG A 133 17.28 12.24 6.39
CA ARG A 133 17.74 13.65 6.36
C ARG A 133 19.06 13.84 5.63
N VAL A 134 19.97 12.88 5.72
CA VAL A 134 21.22 12.93 4.96
C VAL A 134 20.96 12.69 3.49
N LEU A 135 20.23 11.61 3.16
CA LEU A 135 20.00 11.17 1.80
C LEU A 135 19.02 12.06 1.02
N GLN A 136 18.16 12.82 1.67
CA GLN A 136 17.32 13.80 0.94
C GLN A 136 18.14 14.81 0.15
N LYS A 137 19.39 15.10 0.55
CA LYS A 137 20.26 16.06 -0.15
C LYS A 137 20.66 15.62 -1.56
N VAL A 138 20.58 14.32 -1.80
CA VAL A 138 20.90 13.68 -3.09
C VAL A 138 19.67 13.10 -3.78
N THR A 139 18.49 13.40 -3.27
CA THR A 139 17.19 12.98 -3.81
C THR A 139 16.52 14.17 -4.47
N ASP A 140 16.12 14.06 -5.72
CA ASP A 140 15.44 15.15 -6.42
C ASP A 140 14.00 15.28 -5.95
N VAL A 141 13.26 14.16 -5.86
CA VAL A 141 11.87 14.14 -5.40
C VAL A 141 11.63 12.93 -4.49
N ILE A 142 10.91 13.16 -3.40
CA ILE A 142 10.39 12.13 -2.49
C ILE A 142 8.87 12.09 -2.66
N ILE A 143 8.33 10.96 -3.07
CA ILE A 143 6.89 10.74 -3.16
C ILE A 143 6.39 10.25 -1.80
N CYS A 144 5.52 11.04 -1.18
CA CYS A 144 4.74 10.61 -0.02
C CYS A 144 3.38 10.11 -0.49
N VAL A 145 2.97 8.94 -0.03
CA VAL A 145 1.72 8.30 -0.48
C VAL A 145 0.50 8.72 0.34
N SER A 146 0.69 9.53 1.38
CA SER A 146 -0.37 10.12 2.20
C SER A 146 0.03 11.48 2.75
N GLN A 147 -0.94 12.30 3.08
CA GLN A 147 -0.72 13.59 3.75
C GLN A 147 -0.12 13.37 5.15
N TYR A 148 -0.60 12.33 5.85
CA TYR A 148 -0.02 11.90 7.13
C TYR A 148 1.48 11.64 7.02
N GLU A 149 1.90 10.87 6.00
CA GLU A 149 3.32 10.55 5.78
C GLU A 149 4.12 11.82 5.50
N LEU A 150 3.61 12.71 4.65
CA LEU A 150 4.25 13.99 4.30
C LEU A 150 4.43 14.87 5.55
N ASP A 151 3.38 15.05 6.34
CA ASP A 151 3.41 15.90 7.53
C ASP A 151 4.31 15.34 8.62
N LYS A 152 4.29 14.03 8.81
CA LYS A 152 5.20 13.35 9.76
C LYS A 152 6.64 13.45 9.29
N ALA A 153 6.94 13.19 8.01
CA ALA A 153 8.28 13.30 7.46
C ALA A 153 8.84 14.72 7.64
N ALA A 154 8.03 15.75 7.41
CA ALA A 154 8.41 17.14 7.65
C ALA A 154 8.78 17.38 9.13
N ARG A 155 8.03 16.83 10.10
CA ARG A 155 8.33 16.92 11.54
C ARG A 155 9.65 16.20 11.90
N PHE A 156 10.01 15.15 11.16
CA PHE A 156 11.29 14.46 11.28
C PHE A 156 12.45 15.13 10.52
N GLY A 157 12.22 16.30 9.91
CA GLY A 157 13.25 17.13 9.29
C GLY A 157 13.49 16.86 7.81
N ILE A 158 12.56 16.24 7.12
CA ILE A 158 12.58 16.15 5.65
C ILE A 158 12.00 17.44 5.07
N GLU A 159 12.70 18.05 4.11
CA GLU A 159 12.34 19.34 3.52
C GLU A 159 11.06 19.22 2.66
N ARG A 160 10.01 19.99 2.99
CA ARG A 160 8.74 19.97 2.25
C ARG A 160 8.90 20.20 0.74
N LYS A 161 9.84 21.05 0.33
CA LYS A 161 10.08 21.33 -1.09
C LYS A 161 10.53 20.11 -1.91
N ARG A 162 11.09 19.09 -1.25
CA ARG A 162 11.52 17.82 -1.86
C ARG A 162 10.44 16.76 -1.87
N MET A 163 9.35 16.98 -1.13
CA MET A 163 8.26 16.02 -1.02
C MET A 163 7.10 16.38 -1.94
N LYS A 164 6.52 15.38 -2.57
CA LYS A 164 5.29 15.48 -3.36
C LYS A 164 4.29 14.45 -2.84
N LEU A 165 3.07 14.88 -2.62
CA LEU A 165 1.97 13.99 -2.28
C LEU A 165 1.42 13.38 -3.57
N ILE A 166 1.53 12.07 -3.69
CA ILE A 166 0.90 11.28 -4.76
C ILE A 166 0.26 10.07 -4.09
N TYR A 167 -1.05 10.08 -3.97
CA TYR A 167 -1.79 8.95 -3.43
C TYR A 167 -1.68 7.73 -4.34
N ASN A 168 -1.64 6.55 -3.75
CA ASN A 168 -1.82 5.33 -4.52
C ASN A 168 -3.19 5.35 -5.19
N GLY A 169 -3.23 4.90 -6.43
CA GLY A 169 -4.45 4.84 -7.22
C GLY A 169 -4.79 3.42 -7.66
N ILE A 170 -6.07 3.20 -7.96
CA ILE A 170 -6.57 1.92 -8.47
C ILE A 170 -7.31 2.12 -9.79
N HIS A 171 -7.22 1.10 -10.67
CA HIS A 171 -8.06 1.06 -11.87
C HIS A 171 -9.51 0.84 -11.47
N HIS A 172 -10.35 1.74 -11.90
CA HIS A 172 -11.79 1.61 -11.70
C HIS A 172 -12.39 0.69 -12.77
N LYS A 173 -13.25 -0.23 -12.35
CA LYS A 173 -14.12 -0.98 -13.25
C LYS A 173 -15.53 -0.47 -13.03
N ASP A 174 -16.25 -0.21 -14.13
CA ASP A 174 -17.65 0.16 -14.07
C ASP A 174 -18.50 -1.11 -13.83
N ASP A 175 -18.30 -1.73 -12.67
CA ASP A 175 -19.14 -2.83 -12.23
C ASP A 175 -20.52 -2.29 -11.81
N ALA A 176 -21.55 -3.10 -12.03
CA ALA A 176 -22.91 -2.75 -11.61
C ALA A 176 -22.96 -2.46 -10.10
N PRO A 177 -23.76 -1.46 -9.67
CA PRO A 177 -23.94 -1.18 -8.25
C PRO A 177 -24.47 -2.43 -7.53
N LYS A 178 -24.01 -2.63 -6.30
CA LYS A 178 -24.52 -3.71 -5.46
C LYS A 178 -26.01 -3.52 -5.22
N ALA A 179 -26.76 -4.61 -5.32
CA ALA A 179 -28.14 -4.62 -4.88
C ALA A 179 -28.23 -4.77 -3.36
N ALA A 180 -29.20 -4.10 -2.74
CA ALA A 180 -29.53 -4.33 -1.35
C ALA A 180 -30.05 -5.77 -1.21
N GLY A 181 -29.24 -6.63 -0.55
CA GLY A 181 -29.63 -8.00 -0.26
C GLY A 181 -30.39 -8.09 1.08
N THR A 182 -30.96 -9.26 1.31
CA THR A 182 -31.52 -9.62 2.62
C THR A 182 -30.40 -10.09 3.58
N GLU A 183 -30.65 -10.09 4.88
CA GLU A 183 -29.78 -10.69 5.92
C GLU A 183 -29.27 -12.09 5.52
N PRO A 184 -28.03 -12.52 5.92
CA PRO A 184 -27.11 -11.89 6.87
C PRO A 184 -26.21 -10.79 6.26
N ILE A 185 -25.58 -9.99 7.14
CA ILE A 185 -24.54 -9.02 6.78
C ILE A 185 -23.20 -9.74 6.70
N HIS A 186 -22.58 -9.71 5.54
CA HIS A 186 -21.27 -10.32 5.29
C HIS A 186 -20.15 -9.30 5.44
N LEU A 187 -19.33 -9.47 6.45
CA LEU A 187 -18.12 -8.69 6.72
C LEU A 187 -16.90 -9.38 6.11
N LEU A 188 -15.95 -8.62 5.62
CA LEU A 188 -14.72 -9.15 5.03
C LEU A 188 -13.49 -8.50 5.68
N PHE A 189 -12.51 -9.31 6.00
CA PHE A 189 -11.15 -8.87 6.33
C PHE A 189 -10.18 -9.49 5.32
N VAL A 190 -9.26 -8.68 4.76
CA VAL A 190 -8.21 -9.14 3.85
C VAL A 190 -6.87 -8.60 4.32
N GLY A 191 -5.95 -9.48 4.70
CA GLY A 191 -4.65 -9.05 5.16
C GLY A 191 -3.85 -10.11 5.90
N ARG A 192 -2.64 -9.76 6.33
CA ARG A 192 -1.86 -10.60 7.23
C ARG A 192 -2.54 -10.71 8.58
N LEU A 193 -2.49 -11.89 9.19
CA LEU A 193 -3.08 -12.15 10.50
C LEU A 193 -2.06 -11.79 11.59
N ASP A 194 -1.72 -10.50 11.69
CA ASP A 194 -0.68 -10.01 12.60
C ASP A 194 -1.12 -8.76 13.39
N TYR A 195 -0.28 -8.35 14.32
CA TYR A 195 -0.49 -7.19 15.18
C TYR A 195 -0.65 -5.88 14.39
N GLN A 196 0.16 -5.72 13.32
CA GLN A 196 0.08 -4.52 12.48
C GLN A 196 -1.31 -4.32 11.88
N LYS A 197 -1.89 -5.41 11.35
CA LYS A 197 -3.22 -5.39 10.73
C LYS A 197 -4.37 -5.36 11.72
N GLY A 198 -4.09 -5.44 13.02
CA GLY A 198 -5.09 -5.35 14.07
C GLY A 198 -6.06 -6.51 14.09
N PHE A 199 -5.63 -7.68 13.58
CA PHE A 199 -6.49 -8.85 13.51
C PHE A 199 -7.00 -9.28 14.88
N ASP A 200 -6.19 -9.15 15.94
CA ASP A 200 -6.59 -9.35 17.32
C ASP A 200 -7.71 -8.39 17.79
N VAL A 201 -7.71 -7.15 17.30
CA VAL A 201 -8.75 -6.15 17.58
C VAL A 201 -10.08 -6.60 16.97
N LEU A 202 -10.03 -7.07 15.71
CA LEU A 202 -11.20 -7.60 15.01
C LEU A 202 -11.80 -8.79 15.74
N LEU A 203 -11.00 -9.79 16.11
CA LEU A 203 -11.50 -10.98 16.80
C LEU A 203 -12.13 -10.65 18.16
N LYS A 204 -11.46 -9.78 18.95
CA LYS A 204 -12.00 -9.32 20.24
C LYS A 204 -13.31 -8.55 20.09
N ALA A 205 -13.42 -7.70 19.06
CA ALA A 205 -14.65 -6.98 18.77
C ALA A 205 -15.76 -7.92 18.35
N PHE A 206 -15.49 -8.82 17.40
CA PHE A 206 -16.48 -9.75 16.87
C PHE A 206 -17.01 -10.72 17.92
N ALA A 207 -16.17 -11.18 18.85
CA ALA A 207 -16.55 -12.02 19.98
C ALA A 207 -17.52 -11.33 20.99
N LYS A 208 -17.51 -9.99 21.04
CA LYS A 208 -18.40 -9.22 21.93
C LYS A 208 -19.78 -8.95 21.34
N VAL A 209 -19.91 -9.02 20.01
CA VAL A 209 -21.16 -8.67 19.33
C VAL A 209 -22.13 -9.84 19.37
N GLN A 210 -23.29 -9.62 19.98
CA GLN A 210 -24.35 -10.62 20.12
C GLN A 210 -25.37 -10.55 18.96
N ARG A 211 -24.87 -10.52 17.70
CA ARG A 211 -25.70 -10.50 16.48
C ARG A 211 -25.50 -11.79 15.69
N LYS A 212 -26.59 -12.54 15.50
CA LYS A 212 -26.59 -13.79 14.72
C LYS A 212 -26.62 -13.57 13.20
N ASP A 213 -26.97 -12.37 12.79
CA ASP A 213 -27.06 -11.94 11.38
C ASP A 213 -25.74 -11.42 10.82
N LEU A 214 -24.65 -11.44 11.58
CA LEU A 214 -23.31 -11.10 11.10
C LEU A 214 -22.53 -12.37 10.72
N LYS A 215 -21.88 -12.33 9.56
CA LYS A 215 -20.88 -13.31 9.13
C LYS A 215 -19.58 -12.61 8.81
N LEU A 216 -18.45 -13.20 9.16
CA LEU A 216 -17.12 -12.66 8.90
C LEU A 216 -16.32 -13.66 8.05
N THR A 217 -15.85 -13.23 6.89
CA THR A 217 -14.85 -13.95 6.10
C THR A 217 -13.49 -13.29 6.32
N VAL A 218 -12.51 -14.07 6.73
CA VAL A 218 -11.12 -13.66 6.96
C VAL A 218 -10.24 -14.26 5.89
N VAL A 219 -9.57 -13.43 5.10
CA VAL A 219 -8.64 -13.87 4.04
C VAL A 219 -7.22 -13.48 4.42
N GLY A 220 -6.36 -14.47 4.54
CA GLY A 220 -4.94 -14.23 4.83
C GLY A 220 -4.29 -15.34 5.61
N SER A 221 -3.04 -15.13 5.95
CA SER A 221 -2.26 -16.09 6.74
C SER A 221 -1.31 -15.38 7.70
N ALA A 222 -0.91 -16.09 8.72
CA ALA A 222 0.21 -15.71 9.57
C ALA A 222 1.51 -15.70 8.73
N VAL A 223 2.24 -14.60 8.77
CA VAL A 223 3.48 -14.43 7.99
C VAL A 223 4.68 -14.20 8.91
N ASN A 224 4.46 -13.68 10.11
CA ASN A 224 5.48 -13.30 11.08
C ASN A 224 5.27 -14.03 12.41
N GLU A 225 6.27 -13.94 13.30
CA GLU A 225 6.20 -14.45 14.67
C GLU A 225 5.08 -13.78 15.51
N ASP A 226 4.69 -12.55 15.18
CA ASP A 226 3.60 -11.79 15.80
C ASP A 226 2.20 -12.19 15.29
N SER A 227 2.05 -13.41 14.76
CA SER A 227 0.78 -13.92 14.27
C SER A 227 -0.24 -14.08 15.40
N VAL A 228 -1.49 -13.82 15.05
CA VAL A 228 -2.63 -13.97 15.98
C VAL A 228 -3.30 -15.31 15.70
N ASP A 229 -3.61 -16.05 16.75
CA ASP A 229 -4.37 -17.31 16.67
C ASP A 229 -5.75 -17.08 16.04
N CYS A 230 -6.21 -18.07 15.28
CA CYS A 230 -7.51 -18.10 14.63
C CYS A 230 -8.44 -19.06 15.41
N PRO A 231 -9.10 -18.63 16.50
CA PRO A 231 -10.00 -19.48 17.24
C PRO A 231 -11.22 -19.84 16.38
N PRO A 232 -11.72 -21.06 16.45
CA PRO A 232 -12.97 -21.42 15.78
C PRO A 232 -14.13 -20.60 16.36
N MET A 233 -14.90 -19.98 15.46
CA MET A 233 -16.10 -19.20 15.81
C MET A 233 -17.19 -19.50 14.76
N ASP A 234 -18.40 -19.80 15.20
CA ASP A 234 -19.51 -20.28 14.34
C ASP A 234 -19.85 -19.34 13.16
N SER A 235 -19.59 -18.04 13.29
CA SER A 235 -19.89 -17.03 12.27
C SER A 235 -18.64 -16.50 11.54
N VAL A 236 -17.47 -17.16 11.69
CA VAL A 236 -16.20 -16.75 11.08
C VAL A 236 -15.68 -17.86 10.17
N GLU A 237 -15.48 -17.52 8.91
CA GLU A 237 -14.81 -18.36 7.90
C GLU A 237 -13.37 -17.88 7.70
N TYR A 238 -12.38 -18.78 7.83
CA TYR A 238 -10.98 -18.49 7.61
C TYR A 238 -10.52 -19.08 6.28
N LEU A 239 -10.05 -18.22 5.39
CA LEU A 239 -9.48 -18.59 4.10
C LEU A 239 -7.98 -18.25 4.08
N PRO A 240 -7.12 -19.12 3.51
CA PRO A 240 -5.72 -18.78 3.29
C PRO A 240 -5.60 -17.64 2.28
N TRP A 241 -4.37 -17.28 1.90
CA TRP A 241 -4.18 -16.39 0.75
C TRP A 241 -4.80 -16.99 -0.50
N VAL A 242 -5.67 -16.24 -1.12
CA VAL A 242 -6.38 -16.59 -2.35
C VAL A 242 -5.88 -15.73 -3.51
N THR A 243 -6.23 -16.09 -4.73
CA THR A 243 -5.85 -15.33 -5.93
C THR A 243 -6.54 -13.96 -5.99
N PRO A 244 -6.01 -12.98 -6.73
CA PRO A 244 -6.64 -11.68 -6.91
C PRO A 244 -8.08 -11.75 -7.44
N SER A 245 -8.38 -12.71 -8.31
CA SER A 245 -9.74 -12.93 -8.85
C SER A 245 -10.70 -13.43 -7.77
N GLU A 246 -10.25 -14.31 -6.88
CA GLU A 246 -11.05 -14.79 -5.75
C GLU A 246 -11.28 -13.68 -4.73
N VAL A 247 -10.26 -12.84 -4.43
CA VAL A 247 -10.44 -11.65 -3.58
C VAL A 247 -11.50 -10.72 -4.18
N GLN A 248 -11.46 -10.48 -5.49
CA GLN A 248 -12.47 -9.67 -6.18
C GLN A 248 -13.87 -10.25 -6.02
N ALA A 249 -14.04 -11.57 -6.15
CA ALA A 249 -15.32 -12.24 -5.93
C ALA A 249 -15.81 -12.10 -4.46
N LEU A 250 -14.89 -12.11 -3.48
CA LEU A 250 -15.22 -11.87 -2.08
C LEU A 250 -15.64 -10.41 -1.82
N TYR A 251 -14.97 -9.43 -2.44
CA TYR A 251 -15.43 -8.03 -2.39
C TYR A 251 -16.86 -7.87 -2.95
N GLN A 252 -17.21 -8.59 -4.02
CA GLN A 252 -18.56 -8.53 -4.57
C GLN A 252 -19.61 -9.10 -3.62
N LYS A 253 -19.29 -10.14 -2.85
CA LYS A 253 -20.21 -10.81 -1.92
C LYS A 253 -20.33 -10.10 -0.57
N ALA A 254 -19.29 -9.42 -0.12
CA ALA A 254 -19.27 -8.77 1.18
C ALA A 254 -20.15 -7.51 1.21
N ASP A 255 -20.66 -7.14 2.37
CA ASP A 255 -21.45 -5.92 2.62
C ASP A 255 -20.59 -4.79 3.21
N ALA A 256 -19.49 -5.13 3.91
CA ALA A 256 -18.51 -4.16 4.40
C ALA A 256 -17.11 -4.80 4.51
N LEU A 257 -16.08 -3.97 4.36
CA LEU A 257 -14.69 -4.34 4.58
C LEU A 257 -14.21 -3.79 5.94
N ILE A 258 -13.54 -4.62 6.73
CA ILE A 258 -12.97 -4.20 8.03
C ILE A 258 -11.47 -4.06 7.91
N VAL A 259 -10.93 -2.90 8.32
CA VAL A 259 -9.50 -2.57 8.28
C VAL A 259 -9.06 -2.01 9.64
N PRO A 260 -8.83 -2.88 10.64
CA PRO A 260 -8.55 -2.49 12.01
C PRO A 260 -7.06 -2.22 12.27
N SER A 261 -6.31 -1.88 11.23
CA SER A 261 -4.86 -1.73 11.25
C SER A 261 -4.39 -0.74 12.31
N ARG A 262 -3.20 -0.99 12.90
CA ARG A 262 -2.53 -0.07 13.81
C ARG A 262 -1.66 0.96 13.10
N TRP A 263 -1.11 0.60 11.94
CA TRP A 263 -0.41 1.53 11.03
C TRP A 263 -0.42 1.02 9.59
N GLU A 264 -0.52 1.95 8.64
CA GLU A 264 -0.47 1.74 7.20
C GLU A 264 0.40 2.82 6.53
N GLY A 265 1.00 2.50 5.39
CA GLY A 265 1.54 3.52 4.50
C GLY A 265 0.42 4.24 3.77
N PHE A 266 -0.08 3.59 2.71
CA PHE A 266 -1.36 3.90 2.07
C PHE A 266 -1.95 2.58 1.60
N ALA A 267 -2.93 2.09 2.33
CA ALA A 267 -3.42 0.73 2.18
C ALA A 267 -4.19 0.53 0.87
N MET A 268 -3.82 -0.50 0.09
CA MET A 268 -4.51 -0.84 -1.16
C MET A 268 -5.84 -1.54 -0.91
N VAL A 269 -5.92 -2.39 0.10
CA VAL A 269 -7.12 -3.19 0.42
C VAL A 269 -8.39 -2.33 0.62
N PRO A 270 -8.39 -1.24 1.42
CA PRO A 270 -9.55 -0.35 1.49
C PRO A 270 -9.86 0.34 0.16
N LEU A 271 -8.86 0.72 -0.65
CA LEU A 271 -9.11 1.27 -1.99
C LEU A 271 -9.81 0.26 -2.90
N GLU A 272 -9.35 -0.99 -2.88
CA GLU A 272 -9.95 -2.09 -3.65
C GLU A 272 -11.40 -2.32 -3.23
N GLY A 273 -11.66 -2.39 -1.92
CA GLY A 273 -13.01 -2.53 -1.40
C GLY A 273 -13.93 -1.36 -1.76
N MET A 274 -13.47 -0.13 -1.58
CA MET A 274 -14.24 1.08 -1.93
C MET A 274 -14.50 1.17 -3.44
N ALA A 275 -13.54 0.81 -4.30
CA ALA A 275 -13.72 0.74 -5.75
C ALA A 275 -14.84 -0.23 -6.14
N MET A 276 -15.02 -1.32 -5.38
CA MET A 276 -16.09 -2.31 -5.55
C MET A 276 -17.41 -1.89 -4.85
N GLY A 277 -17.47 -0.68 -4.27
CA GLY A 277 -18.64 -0.16 -3.57
C GLY A 277 -18.85 -0.78 -2.18
N LEU A 278 -17.79 -1.25 -1.53
CA LEU A 278 -17.83 -1.63 -0.12
C LEU A 278 -17.56 -0.41 0.76
N PRO A 279 -18.42 -0.14 1.75
CA PRO A 279 -18.04 0.75 2.83
C PRO A 279 -16.92 0.13 3.65
N VAL A 280 -16.02 0.95 4.15
CA VAL A 280 -14.89 0.49 4.96
C VAL A 280 -15.08 0.85 6.42
N ILE A 281 -15.00 -0.14 7.31
CA ILE A 281 -14.95 0.07 8.76
C ILE A 281 -13.47 0.07 9.15
N ALA A 282 -12.90 1.26 9.35
CA ALA A 282 -11.46 1.46 9.50
C ALA A 282 -11.09 2.01 10.88
N SER A 283 -9.91 1.66 11.36
CA SER A 283 -9.31 2.40 12.46
C SER A 283 -8.87 3.80 12.02
N ASN A 284 -8.73 4.73 12.96
CA ASN A 284 -8.24 6.09 12.70
C ASN A 284 -6.70 6.17 12.61
N CYS A 285 -6.03 5.09 12.24
CA CYS A 285 -4.57 5.08 12.16
C CYS A 285 -4.04 5.70 10.88
N THR A 286 -2.90 6.38 11.00
CA THR A 286 -2.05 6.86 9.89
C THR A 286 -2.82 7.46 8.72
N SER A 287 -2.86 6.80 7.56
CA SER A 287 -3.49 7.28 6.32
C SER A 287 -4.96 6.88 6.16
N LEU A 288 -5.50 6.01 7.00
CA LEU A 288 -6.87 5.52 6.84
C LEU A 288 -7.94 6.62 6.90
N PRO A 289 -7.82 7.66 7.77
CA PRO A 289 -8.76 8.79 7.77
C PRO A 289 -8.73 9.66 6.50
N GLU A 290 -7.70 9.51 5.65
CA GLU A 290 -7.65 10.18 4.35
C GLU A 290 -8.47 9.45 3.28
N LEU A 291 -8.66 8.13 3.47
CA LEU A 291 -9.44 7.24 2.62
C LEU A 291 -10.91 7.18 3.04
N VAL A 292 -11.14 6.98 4.33
CA VAL A 292 -12.48 6.72 4.88
C VAL A 292 -12.95 7.92 5.67
N THR A 293 -14.04 8.53 5.24
CA THR A 293 -14.73 9.60 5.97
C THR A 293 -15.86 8.98 6.78
N ASN A 294 -15.83 9.20 8.12
CA ASN A 294 -16.82 8.63 9.04
C ASN A 294 -18.24 9.01 8.63
N GLU A 295 -19.14 8.02 8.60
CA GLU A 295 -20.55 8.14 8.23
C GLU A 295 -20.83 8.67 6.81
N VAL A 296 -19.79 8.80 5.97
CA VAL A 296 -19.91 9.18 4.55
C VAL A 296 -19.52 8.02 3.65
N SER A 297 -18.32 7.44 3.81
CA SER A 297 -17.84 6.31 3.01
C SER A 297 -17.56 5.05 3.82
N GLY A 298 -17.91 5.07 5.10
CA GLY A 298 -17.72 3.97 6.04
C GLY A 298 -17.80 4.46 7.47
N TYR A 299 -17.20 3.69 8.38
CA TYR A 299 -17.09 4.05 9.79
C TYR A 299 -15.63 4.10 10.22
N VAL A 300 -15.32 5.04 11.12
CA VAL A 300 -13.96 5.22 11.64
C VAL A 300 -13.99 5.07 13.16
N PHE A 301 -13.15 4.20 13.71
CA PHE A 301 -13.04 3.95 15.14
C PHE A 301 -11.60 4.15 15.66
N PRO A 302 -11.37 4.39 16.96
CA PRO A 302 -10.02 4.57 17.51
C PRO A 302 -9.14 3.33 17.32
N SER A 303 -7.89 3.53 16.88
CA SER A 303 -6.94 2.44 16.63
C SER A 303 -6.69 1.62 17.92
N GLY A 304 -6.79 0.30 17.79
CA GLY A 304 -6.64 -0.65 18.90
C GLY A 304 -7.87 -0.81 19.81
N ASP A 305 -8.90 -0.01 19.62
CA ASP A 305 -10.12 -0.05 20.43
C ASP A 305 -11.14 -1.07 19.88
N HIS A 306 -11.06 -2.28 20.40
CA HIS A 306 -11.99 -3.36 20.03
C HIS A 306 -13.42 -3.11 20.54
N GLN A 307 -13.63 -2.28 21.58
CA GLN A 307 -14.97 -1.94 22.05
C GLN A 307 -15.65 -1.00 21.06
N ALA A 308 -14.97 0.07 20.65
CA ALA A 308 -15.49 0.99 19.64
C ALA A 308 -15.79 0.27 18.31
N LEU A 309 -14.98 -0.71 17.90
CA LEU A 309 -15.29 -1.54 16.73
C LEU A 309 -16.55 -2.39 16.98
N ALA A 310 -16.70 -3.01 18.16
CA ALA A 310 -17.90 -3.78 18.50
C ALA A 310 -19.17 -2.92 18.50
N ASP A 311 -19.08 -1.68 18.99
CA ASP A 311 -20.18 -0.72 18.98
C ASP A 311 -20.62 -0.41 17.54
N VAL A 312 -19.67 -0.16 16.62
CA VAL A 312 -19.96 0.01 15.18
C VAL A 312 -20.63 -1.24 14.62
N LEU A 313 -20.10 -2.44 14.88
CA LEU A 313 -20.68 -3.69 14.38
C LEU A 313 -22.09 -3.95 14.91
N THR A 314 -22.43 -3.40 16.07
CA THR A 314 -23.77 -3.52 16.67
C THR A 314 -24.83 -2.70 15.93
N ILE A 315 -24.44 -1.53 15.39
CA ILE A 315 -25.40 -0.57 14.80
C ILE A 315 -25.52 -0.65 13.28
N ILE A 316 -24.59 -1.31 12.58
CA ILE A 316 -24.59 -1.36 11.10
C ILE A 316 -25.85 -2.03 10.55
N GLN A 317 -26.34 -1.51 9.44
CA GLN A 317 -27.50 -2.00 8.69
C GLN A 317 -27.23 -2.02 7.20
N LYS A 318 -27.69 -3.04 6.48
CA LYS A 318 -27.41 -3.21 5.04
C LYS A 318 -27.78 -2.01 4.17
N PRO A 319 -28.95 -1.37 4.29
CA PRO A 319 -29.27 -0.21 3.47
C PRO A 319 -28.26 0.92 3.67
N ARG A 320 -27.87 1.19 4.92
CA ARG A 320 -26.87 2.23 5.21
C ARG A 320 -25.48 1.88 4.68
N LEU A 321 -25.08 0.61 4.78
CA LEU A 321 -23.80 0.14 4.21
C LEU A 321 -23.76 0.34 2.70
N LEU A 322 -24.86 0.10 1.99
CA LEU A 322 -24.95 0.32 0.56
C LEU A 322 -24.73 1.79 0.18
N ASP A 323 -25.39 2.71 0.89
CA ASP A 323 -25.23 4.16 0.67
C ASP A 323 -23.77 4.60 0.88
N LEU A 324 -23.17 4.18 2.01
CA LEU A 324 -21.77 4.48 2.34
C LEU A 324 -20.81 3.90 1.29
N GLY A 325 -21.09 2.72 0.76
CA GLY A 325 -20.28 2.08 -0.26
C GLY A 325 -20.34 2.82 -1.61
N ASN A 326 -21.50 3.35 -2.00
CA ASN A 326 -21.66 4.15 -3.21
C ASN A 326 -20.86 5.47 -3.10
N GLU A 327 -20.93 6.15 -1.96
CA GLU A 327 -20.12 7.35 -1.70
C GLU A 327 -18.62 7.01 -1.71
N GLY A 328 -18.21 5.91 -1.08
CA GLY A 328 -16.83 5.42 -1.09
C GLY A 328 -16.30 5.20 -2.51
N ARG A 329 -17.13 4.61 -3.40
CA ARG A 329 -16.79 4.41 -4.82
C ARG A 329 -16.55 5.75 -5.53
N SER A 330 -17.39 6.75 -5.29
CA SER A 330 -17.26 8.09 -5.87
C SER A 330 -15.95 8.76 -5.44
N ILE A 331 -15.63 8.70 -4.14
CA ILE A 331 -14.37 9.21 -3.59
C ILE A 331 -13.15 8.57 -4.26
N VAL A 332 -13.15 7.24 -4.45
CA VAL A 332 -12.04 6.55 -5.11
C VAL A 332 -11.89 7.00 -6.56
N ARG A 333 -12.99 7.11 -7.30
CA ARG A 333 -12.99 7.56 -8.69
C ARG A 333 -12.39 8.97 -8.84
N GLU A 334 -12.75 9.87 -7.96
CA GLU A 334 -12.32 11.27 -8.01
C GLU A 334 -10.91 11.51 -7.52
N ARG A 335 -10.53 10.87 -6.40
CA ARG A 335 -9.31 11.21 -5.67
C ARG A 335 -8.20 10.17 -5.76
N PHE A 336 -8.54 8.91 -6.00
CA PHE A 336 -7.61 7.78 -5.91
C PHE A 336 -7.63 6.92 -7.17
N SER A 337 -7.84 7.53 -8.34
CA SER A 337 -7.80 6.82 -9.62
C SER A 337 -6.36 6.51 -10.04
N ALA A 338 -6.17 5.34 -10.68
CA ALA A 338 -4.89 4.98 -11.28
C ALA A 338 -4.40 6.02 -12.28
N ALA A 339 -5.31 6.58 -13.11
CA ALA A 339 -4.97 7.61 -14.09
C ALA A 339 -4.35 8.86 -13.43
N LEU A 340 -4.90 9.31 -12.28
CA LEU A 340 -4.36 10.44 -11.54
C LEU A 340 -2.96 10.15 -10.99
N MET A 341 -2.77 8.99 -10.35
CA MET A 341 -1.47 8.56 -9.82
C MET A 341 -0.42 8.44 -10.94
N ILE A 342 -0.78 7.83 -12.05
CA ILE A 342 0.09 7.66 -13.22
C ILE A 342 0.52 9.03 -13.73
N ARG A 343 -0.43 9.89 -14.07
CA ARG A 343 -0.16 11.24 -14.58
C ARG A 343 0.78 12.02 -13.65
N GLN A 344 0.46 12.10 -12.36
CA GLN A 344 1.29 12.80 -11.38
C GLN A 344 2.70 12.22 -11.27
N THR A 345 2.86 10.89 -11.40
CA THR A 345 4.16 10.23 -11.36
C THR A 345 4.98 10.55 -12.61
N TYR A 346 4.39 10.48 -13.80
CA TYR A 346 5.10 10.81 -15.03
C TYR A 346 5.41 12.31 -15.17
N ASP A 347 4.59 13.19 -14.61
CA ASP A 347 4.88 14.63 -14.53
C ASP A 347 6.17 14.88 -13.73
N LEU A 348 6.45 14.10 -12.69
CA LEU A 348 7.72 14.19 -11.96
C LEU A 348 8.91 13.75 -12.81
N TYR A 349 8.75 12.76 -13.69
CA TYR A 349 9.84 12.31 -14.57
C TYR A 349 10.21 13.33 -15.66
N ARG A 350 9.24 14.19 -16.03
CA ARG A 350 9.44 15.28 -17.02
C ARG A 350 10.04 16.55 -16.41
N ALA A 351 9.91 16.70 -15.09
CA ALA A 351 10.37 17.90 -14.42
C ALA A 351 11.90 18.01 -14.51
N PRO A 352 12.47 19.17 -14.89
CA PRO A 352 13.90 19.35 -14.91
C PRO A 352 14.49 19.16 -13.50
N THR A 353 15.61 18.46 -13.42
CA THR A 353 16.40 18.35 -12.18
C THR A 353 16.92 19.73 -11.79
N TYR A 354 16.58 20.20 -10.59
CA TYR A 354 17.08 21.44 -9.99
C TYR A 354 18.48 21.27 -9.42
#